data_f2a85c02b0d7eff0f433d0862dfa94f6
#
_entry.id   f2a85c02b0d7eff0f433d0862dfa94f6
#
_cell.length_a   1.000
_cell.length_b   1.000
_cell.length_c   1.000
_cell.angle_alpha   90.00
_cell.angle_beta   90.00
_cell.angle_gamma   90.00
#
_symmetry.space_group_name_H-M   'P 1'
#
loop_
_entity.id
_entity.type
_entity.pdbx_description
1 polymer ?
#
loop_
_entity_poly.entity_id
_entity_poly.type
_entity_poly.pdbx_seq_one_letter_code
_entity_poly.pdbx_strand_id
1 'polypeptide(L)'
;KDVEGRKVPVQTGNLVFALFQHDTSRALDPQAHVHAVIANLTKMPDGKWQALHADKLWSHNSIIGSIYHAFLRAGLERIGYQVELKGKHGTFEIAGVPKAVLEAFSQRREEILAKAGALGITSPQGMREVTTRTRDPKLHVDDRDDLRVGWKDKAASLGFDGKALL
;
A
#
# COMPACT_ATOMS: atom_id res chain seq x y z
N LYS A 1 7.24 -9.22 29.87
CA LYS A 1 7.30 -9.35 31.32
C LYS A 1 8.47 -10.26 31.68
N ASP A 2 9.23 -9.90 32.68
CA ASP A 2 10.32 -10.72 33.18
C ASP A 2 9.78 -11.62 34.31
N VAL A 3 9.94 -12.92 34.16
CA VAL A 3 9.55 -13.91 35.16
C VAL A 3 10.73 -14.85 35.37
N GLU A 4 11.31 -14.83 36.55
CA GLU A 4 12.49 -15.63 36.92
C GLU A 4 13.68 -15.46 35.94
N GLY A 5 13.93 -14.22 35.50
CA GLY A 5 15.01 -13.91 34.51
C GLY A 5 14.69 -14.31 33.08
N ARG A 6 13.47 -14.76 32.77
CA ARG A 6 13.02 -15.08 31.41
C ARG A 6 12.02 -14.04 30.88
N LYS A 7 12.24 -13.57 29.68
CA LYS A 7 11.29 -12.67 28.99
C LYS A 7 10.10 -13.49 28.51
N VAL A 8 8.91 -13.23 29.06
CA VAL A 8 7.67 -13.88 28.66
C VAL A 8 6.83 -12.90 27.85
N PRO A 9 6.37 -13.24 26.65
CA PRO A 9 5.46 -12.41 25.88
C PRO A 9 4.12 -12.25 26.59
N VAL A 10 3.58 -11.05 26.59
CA VAL A 10 2.27 -10.73 27.18
C VAL A 10 1.39 -10.13 26.08
N GLN A 11 0.17 -10.66 25.94
CA GLN A 11 -0.82 -10.07 25.06
C GLN A 11 -1.43 -8.85 25.75
N THR A 12 -1.18 -7.68 25.22
CA THR A 12 -1.64 -6.41 25.80
C THR A 12 -2.96 -5.92 25.20
N GLY A 13 -3.33 -6.42 24.02
CA GLY A 13 -4.57 -6.05 23.34
C GLY A 13 -4.62 -4.61 22.84
N ASN A 14 -3.48 -3.91 22.83
CA ASN A 14 -3.44 -2.51 22.37
C ASN A 14 -2.25 -2.25 21.44
N LEU A 15 -2.45 -1.32 20.51
CA LEU A 15 -1.44 -0.74 19.63
C LEU A 15 -1.61 0.77 19.60
N VAL A 16 -0.50 1.49 19.53
CA VAL A 16 -0.51 2.93 19.25
C VAL A 16 0.00 3.14 17.83
N PHE A 17 -0.80 3.78 16.99
CA PHE A 17 -0.44 4.01 15.60
C PHE A 17 -0.98 5.35 15.10
N ALA A 18 -0.31 5.90 14.11
CA ALA A 18 -0.76 7.07 13.35
C ALA A 18 -1.07 6.66 11.90
N LEU A 19 -2.13 7.22 11.34
CA LEU A 19 -2.54 6.99 9.97
C LEU A 19 -2.24 8.24 9.12
N PHE A 20 -1.58 8.03 7.99
CA PHE A 20 -1.28 9.09 7.04
C PHE A 20 -1.84 8.69 5.67
N GLN A 21 -2.84 9.40 5.21
CA GLN A 21 -3.45 9.19 3.91
C GLN A 21 -2.63 9.86 2.81
N HIS A 22 -2.36 9.11 1.76
CA HIS A 22 -1.71 9.58 0.54
C HIS A 22 -2.55 9.20 -0.68
N ASP A 23 -2.46 10.00 -1.73
CA ASP A 23 -3.22 9.84 -2.96
C ASP A 23 -2.33 9.62 -4.20
N THR A 24 -1.00 9.67 -4.03
CA THR A 24 -0.06 9.59 -5.14
C THR A 24 1.00 8.51 -4.96
N SER A 25 1.42 7.91 -6.08
CA SER A 25 2.69 7.19 -6.17
C SER A 25 3.87 8.17 -6.13
N ARG A 26 5.09 7.65 -6.12
CA ARG A 26 6.31 8.47 -6.22
C ARG A 26 6.47 9.13 -7.59
N ALA A 27 5.92 8.53 -8.64
CA ALA A 27 5.86 9.08 -10.00
C ALA A 27 4.63 9.97 -10.23
N LEU A 28 3.93 10.35 -9.16
CA LEU A 28 2.71 11.17 -9.18
C LEU A 28 1.51 10.52 -9.90
N ASP A 29 1.52 9.20 -10.10
CA ASP A 29 0.30 8.50 -10.52
C ASP A 29 -0.74 8.48 -9.40
N PRO A 30 -2.05 8.41 -9.70
CA PRO A 30 -3.10 8.26 -8.71
C PRO A 30 -2.93 6.93 -7.98
N GLN A 31 -2.67 6.98 -6.69
CA GLN A 31 -2.49 5.82 -5.83
C GLN A 31 -2.99 6.14 -4.41
N ALA A 32 -4.27 5.97 -4.18
CA ALA A 32 -4.83 6.14 -2.85
C ALA A 32 -4.33 5.04 -1.91
N HIS A 33 -3.65 5.41 -0.84
CA HIS A 33 -3.15 4.49 0.17
C HIS A 33 -2.98 5.16 1.53
N VAL A 34 -2.88 4.33 2.58
CA VAL A 34 -2.68 4.80 3.95
C VAL A 34 -1.41 4.17 4.52
N HIS A 35 -0.52 5.00 5.05
CA HIS A 35 0.57 4.53 5.88
C HIS A 35 0.09 4.42 7.33
N ALA A 36 0.15 3.23 7.90
CA ALA A 36 -0.05 2.99 9.32
C ALA A 36 1.32 2.89 10.00
N VAL A 37 1.72 3.94 10.72
CA VAL A 37 2.98 3.97 11.46
C VAL A 37 2.71 3.50 12.88
N ILE A 38 3.16 2.29 13.20
CA ILE A 38 2.98 1.67 14.52
C ILE A 38 4.12 2.10 15.42
N ALA A 39 3.80 2.69 16.55
CA ALA A 39 4.78 3.04 17.58
C ALA A 39 5.35 1.76 18.23
N ASN A 40 6.65 1.72 18.45
CA ASN A 40 7.29 0.59 19.12
C ASN A 40 7.04 0.61 20.65
N LEU A 41 5.77 0.69 21.03
CA LEU A 41 5.34 0.70 22.43
C LEU A 41 3.94 0.10 22.59
N THR A 42 3.70 -0.47 23.76
CA THR A 42 2.41 -1.02 24.16
C THR A 42 2.20 -0.80 25.67
N LYS A 43 0.96 -0.62 26.10
CA LYS A 43 0.60 -0.44 27.51
C LYS A 43 0.36 -1.80 28.14
N MET A 44 1.10 -2.09 29.18
CA MET A 44 0.98 -3.32 29.97
C MET A 44 -0.25 -3.28 30.89
N PRO A 45 -0.76 -4.43 31.37
CA PRO A 45 -1.89 -4.47 32.30
C PRO A 45 -1.66 -3.70 33.62
N ASP A 46 -0.39 -3.55 34.04
CA ASP A 46 0.01 -2.76 35.22
C ASP A 46 0.09 -1.24 34.93
N GLY A 47 -0.30 -0.82 33.74
CA GLY A 47 -0.30 0.57 33.29
C GLY A 47 1.03 1.09 32.76
N LYS A 48 2.11 0.34 32.85
CA LYS A 48 3.43 0.74 32.35
C LYS A 48 3.53 0.58 30.84
N TRP A 49 4.31 1.42 30.22
CA TRP A 49 4.64 1.33 28.80
C TRP A 49 5.92 0.51 28.59
N GLN A 50 5.90 -0.40 27.63
CA GLN A 50 7.05 -1.20 27.23
C GLN A 50 7.16 -1.30 25.71
N ALA A 51 8.32 -1.73 25.23
CA ALA A 51 8.53 -1.96 23.79
C ALA A 51 7.59 -3.07 23.26
N LEU A 52 7.05 -2.84 22.09
CA LEU A 52 6.24 -3.81 21.36
C LEU A 52 7.13 -4.92 20.81
N HIS A 53 6.72 -6.18 20.98
CA HIS A 53 7.35 -7.31 20.30
C HIS A 53 6.78 -7.45 18.89
N ALA A 54 7.45 -6.81 17.93
CA ALA A 54 6.93 -6.61 16.57
C ALA A 54 7.11 -7.80 15.61
N ASP A 55 7.82 -8.86 16.00
CA ASP A 55 8.16 -9.99 15.12
C ASP A 55 6.93 -10.65 14.48
N LYS A 56 5.83 -10.73 15.24
CA LYS A 56 4.56 -11.27 14.73
C LYS A 56 3.93 -10.40 13.65
N LEU A 57 4.07 -9.07 13.73
CA LEU A 57 3.59 -8.16 12.69
C LEU A 57 4.36 -8.37 11.39
N TRP A 58 5.68 -8.52 11.48
CA TRP A 58 6.53 -8.80 10.32
C TRP A 58 6.26 -10.16 9.70
N SER A 59 6.20 -11.21 10.50
CA SER A 59 5.98 -12.57 10.01
C SER A 59 4.59 -12.78 9.41
N HIS A 60 3.59 -11.99 9.80
CA HIS A 60 2.20 -12.09 9.34
C HIS A 60 1.76 -10.94 8.45
N ASN A 61 2.69 -10.15 7.89
CA ASN A 61 2.34 -8.99 7.09
C ASN A 61 1.44 -9.32 5.87
N SER A 62 1.62 -10.49 5.25
CA SER A 62 0.76 -10.95 4.13
C SER A 62 -0.67 -11.22 4.58
N ILE A 63 -0.87 -11.78 5.78
CA ILE A 63 -2.20 -12.01 6.36
C ILE A 63 -2.87 -10.67 6.68
N ILE A 64 -2.13 -9.75 7.30
CA ILE A 64 -2.62 -8.39 7.59
C ILE A 64 -3.02 -7.69 6.29
N GLY A 65 -2.20 -7.81 5.23
CA GLY A 65 -2.51 -7.30 3.91
C GLY A 65 -3.79 -7.90 3.31
N SER A 66 -4.00 -9.22 3.45
CA SER A 66 -5.22 -9.89 2.97
C SER A 66 -6.47 -9.41 3.71
N ILE A 67 -6.38 -9.19 5.03
CA ILE A 67 -7.48 -8.62 5.82
C ILE A 67 -7.80 -7.20 5.33
N TYR A 68 -6.77 -6.36 5.14
CA TYR A 68 -6.95 -5.01 4.59
C TYR A 68 -7.65 -5.04 3.23
N HIS A 69 -7.19 -5.90 2.29
CA HIS A 69 -7.82 -6.03 0.97
C HIS A 69 -9.28 -6.47 1.06
N ALA A 70 -9.63 -7.36 1.98
CA ALA A 70 -11.01 -7.78 2.17
C ALA A 70 -11.92 -6.62 2.61
N PHE A 71 -11.48 -5.82 3.58
CA PHE A 71 -12.22 -4.64 4.03
C PHE A 71 -12.31 -3.54 2.96
N LEU A 72 -11.21 -3.29 2.24
CA LEU A 72 -11.18 -2.30 1.17
C LEU A 72 -12.14 -2.71 0.04
N ARG A 73 -12.12 -3.98 -0.37
CA ARG A 73 -13.05 -4.52 -1.36
C ARG A 73 -14.50 -4.33 -0.93
N ALA A 74 -14.86 -4.79 0.26
CA ALA A 74 -16.22 -4.62 0.78
C ALA A 74 -16.66 -3.15 0.86
N GLY A 75 -15.71 -2.25 1.17
CA GLY A 75 -15.95 -0.81 1.15
C GLY A 75 -16.26 -0.27 -0.24
N LEU A 76 -15.49 -0.68 -1.26
CA LEU A 76 -15.71 -0.30 -2.66
C LEU A 76 -17.01 -0.85 -3.22
N GLU A 77 -17.32 -2.14 -2.97
CA GLU A 77 -18.58 -2.76 -3.37
C GLU A 77 -19.79 -2.04 -2.77
N ARG A 78 -19.69 -1.62 -1.50
CA ARG A 78 -20.76 -0.87 -0.82
C ARG A 78 -21.06 0.50 -1.43
N ILE A 79 -20.08 1.14 -2.04
CA ILE A 79 -20.23 2.44 -2.72
C ILE A 79 -20.47 2.29 -4.23
N GLY A 80 -20.70 1.06 -4.73
CA GLY A 80 -21.17 0.79 -6.09
C GLY A 80 -20.14 0.22 -7.05
N TYR A 81 -18.85 0.17 -6.71
CA TYR A 81 -17.84 -0.41 -7.60
C TYR A 81 -17.96 -1.93 -7.68
N GLN A 82 -17.85 -2.46 -8.88
CA GLN A 82 -17.61 -3.89 -9.08
C GLN A 82 -16.13 -4.19 -9.02
N VAL A 83 -15.75 -5.30 -8.40
CA VAL A 83 -14.35 -5.70 -8.25
C VAL A 83 -14.10 -7.11 -8.75
N GLU A 84 -12.93 -7.33 -9.32
CA GLU A 84 -12.45 -8.61 -9.79
C GLU A 84 -11.25 -9.07 -8.95
N LEU A 85 -11.33 -10.26 -8.37
CA LEU A 85 -10.20 -10.83 -7.64
C LEU A 85 -9.06 -11.17 -8.60
N LYS A 86 -7.85 -10.76 -8.22
CA LYS A 86 -6.62 -11.02 -8.98
C LYS A 86 -5.55 -11.62 -8.06
N GLY A 87 -4.86 -12.63 -8.55
CA GLY A 87 -3.70 -13.19 -7.86
C GLY A 87 -4.00 -13.80 -6.48
N LYS A 88 -3.01 -13.73 -5.58
CA LYS A 88 -3.04 -14.29 -4.23
C LYS A 88 -3.35 -13.19 -3.19
N HIS A 89 -3.68 -13.62 -1.98
CA HIS A 89 -3.84 -12.74 -0.81
C HIS A 89 -4.99 -11.70 -0.95
N GLY A 90 -6.03 -12.02 -1.73
CA GLY A 90 -7.22 -11.17 -1.85
C GLY A 90 -6.98 -9.86 -2.59
N THR A 91 -5.92 -9.76 -3.38
CA THR A 91 -5.72 -8.61 -4.29
C THR A 91 -6.83 -8.58 -5.33
N PHE A 92 -7.21 -7.40 -5.75
CA PHE A 92 -8.31 -7.19 -6.70
C PHE A 92 -8.06 -5.96 -7.58
N GLU A 93 -8.82 -5.86 -8.64
CA GLU A 93 -8.91 -4.68 -9.51
C GLU A 93 -10.35 -4.21 -9.58
N ILE A 94 -10.56 -2.93 -9.85
CA ILE A 94 -11.91 -2.41 -10.13
C ILE A 94 -12.29 -2.85 -11.55
N ALA A 95 -13.43 -3.51 -11.68
CA ALA A 95 -13.92 -3.98 -12.97
C ALA A 95 -14.20 -2.81 -13.92
N GLY A 96 -13.97 -3.02 -15.21
CA GLY A 96 -14.23 -2.01 -16.24
C GLY A 96 -13.12 -0.97 -16.43
N VAL A 97 -12.04 -1.00 -15.65
CA VAL A 97 -10.87 -0.16 -15.92
C VAL A 97 -10.01 -0.79 -17.03
N PRO A 98 -9.84 -0.15 -18.20
CA PRO A 98 -9.06 -0.69 -19.30
C PRO A 98 -7.59 -0.88 -18.93
N LYS A 99 -6.99 -1.97 -19.44
CA LYS A 99 -5.57 -2.26 -19.21
C LYS A 99 -4.64 -1.11 -19.59
N ALA A 100 -4.92 -0.44 -20.71
CA ALA A 100 -4.15 0.72 -21.16
C ALA A 100 -4.14 1.86 -20.13
N VAL A 101 -5.26 2.06 -19.41
CA VAL A 101 -5.35 3.05 -18.33
C VAL A 101 -4.51 2.62 -17.13
N LEU A 102 -4.61 1.35 -16.71
CA LEU A 102 -3.80 0.81 -15.62
C LEU A 102 -2.29 0.94 -15.91
N GLU A 103 -1.86 0.62 -17.14
CA GLU A 103 -0.47 0.75 -17.58
C GLU A 103 -0.02 2.22 -17.60
N ALA A 104 -0.83 3.11 -18.16
CA ALA A 104 -0.52 4.54 -18.23
C ALA A 104 -0.33 5.19 -16.86
N PHE A 105 -1.01 4.68 -15.82
CA PHE A 105 -0.91 5.14 -14.44
C PHE A 105 -0.05 4.22 -13.56
N SER A 106 0.84 3.42 -14.14
CA SER A 106 1.77 2.53 -13.44
C SER A 106 3.24 2.89 -13.68
N GLN A 107 3.54 4.16 -13.90
CA GLN A 107 4.87 4.65 -14.31
C GLN A 107 5.97 4.14 -13.37
N ARG A 108 5.74 4.20 -12.06
CA ARG A 108 6.73 3.71 -11.08
C ARG A 108 7.00 2.21 -11.22
N ARG A 109 6.00 1.41 -11.56
CA ARG A 109 6.17 -0.03 -11.81
C ARG A 109 7.01 -0.27 -13.06
N GLU A 110 6.74 0.46 -14.13
CA GLU A 110 7.48 0.35 -15.39
C GLU A 110 8.96 0.73 -15.20
N GLU A 111 9.26 1.80 -14.46
CA GLU A 111 10.63 2.18 -14.12
C GLU A 111 11.37 1.05 -13.37
N ILE A 112 10.72 0.43 -12.39
CA ILE A 112 11.30 -0.67 -11.60
C ILE A 112 11.55 -1.88 -12.51
N LEU A 113 10.60 -2.23 -13.36
CA LEU A 113 10.71 -3.37 -14.28
C LEU A 113 11.82 -3.15 -15.32
N ALA A 114 11.91 -1.93 -15.88
CA ALA A 114 12.97 -1.57 -16.82
C ALA A 114 14.35 -1.67 -16.17
N LYS A 115 14.54 -1.13 -14.96
CA LYS A 115 15.80 -1.19 -14.22
C LYS A 115 16.16 -2.62 -13.82
N ALA A 116 15.18 -3.42 -13.37
CA ALA A 116 15.39 -4.83 -13.04
C ALA A 116 15.78 -5.64 -14.29
N GLY A 117 15.11 -5.42 -15.41
CA GLY A 117 15.42 -6.05 -16.69
C GLY A 117 16.84 -5.74 -17.19
N ALA A 118 17.26 -4.48 -17.09
CA ALA A 118 18.62 -4.06 -17.44
C ALA A 118 19.71 -4.73 -16.57
N LEU A 119 19.34 -5.12 -15.32
CA LEU A 119 20.23 -5.81 -14.39
C LEU A 119 20.08 -7.35 -14.42
N GLY A 120 19.20 -7.89 -15.24
CA GLY A 120 18.90 -9.34 -15.30
C GLY A 120 18.26 -9.88 -14.01
N ILE A 121 17.61 -9.01 -13.21
CA ILE A 121 17.03 -9.37 -11.91
C ILE A 121 15.59 -9.83 -12.10
N THR A 122 15.31 -11.09 -11.73
CA THR A 122 13.97 -11.70 -11.82
C THR A 122 13.44 -12.20 -10.47
N SER A 123 14.31 -12.34 -9.46
CA SER A 123 13.91 -12.87 -8.15
C SER A 123 13.08 -11.85 -7.35
N PRO A 124 12.09 -12.30 -6.55
CA PRO A 124 11.29 -11.41 -5.71
C PRO A 124 12.13 -10.59 -4.72
N GLN A 125 13.22 -11.14 -4.22
CA GLN A 125 14.14 -10.44 -3.32
C GLN A 125 14.91 -9.34 -4.07
N GLY A 126 15.46 -9.66 -5.23
CA GLY A 126 16.14 -8.69 -6.08
C GLY A 126 15.24 -7.57 -6.53
N MET A 127 13.98 -7.86 -6.88
CA MET A 127 12.97 -6.84 -7.22
C MET A 127 12.72 -5.85 -6.06
N ARG A 128 12.66 -6.34 -4.82
CA ARG A 128 12.52 -5.46 -3.64
C ARG A 128 13.74 -4.56 -3.47
N GLU A 129 14.94 -5.09 -3.70
CA GLU A 129 16.19 -4.33 -3.61
C GLU A 129 16.26 -3.25 -4.70
N VAL A 130 15.92 -3.59 -5.95
CA VAL A 130 15.79 -2.61 -7.05
C VAL A 130 14.80 -1.52 -6.65
N THR A 131 13.60 -1.88 -6.18
CA THR A 131 12.58 -0.94 -5.73
C THR A 131 13.10 0.03 -4.66
N THR A 132 13.95 -0.44 -3.75
CA THR A 132 14.50 0.38 -2.67
C THR A 132 15.63 1.27 -3.15
N ARG A 133 16.57 0.73 -3.94
CA ARG A 133 17.76 1.45 -4.43
C ARG A 133 17.44 2.49 -5.51
N THR A 134 16.36 2.30 -6.25
CA THR A 134 15.92 3.22 -7.31
C THR A 134 14.91 4.26 -6.84
N ARG A 135 14.89 4.55 -5.53
CA ARG A 135 14.04 5.59 -4.97
C ARG A 135 14.60 6.97 -5.27
N ASP A 136 14.09 7.59 -6.31
CA ASP A 136 14.32 9.01 -6.56
C ASP A 136 13.67 9.87 -5.45
N PRO A 137 14.11 11.12 -5.23
CA PRO A 137 13.43 12.06 -4.34
C PRO A 137 11.94 12.17 -4.70
N LYS A 138 11.10 12.42 -3.71
CA LYS A 138 9.68 12.71 -3.99
C LYS A 138 9.60 13.98 -4.83
N LEU A 139 8.87 13.93 -5.93
CA LEU A 139 8.53 15.12 -6.69
C LEU A 139 7.65 16.01 -5.80
N HIS A 140 7.96 17.31 -5.80
CA HIS A 140 7.11 18.29 -5.12
C HIS A 140 5.88 18.57 -5.98
N VAL A 141 4.73 18.69 -5.36
CA VAL A 141 3.47 19.05 -6.01
C VAL A 141 3.01 20.36 -5.39
N ASP A 142 3.06 21.42 -6.15
CA ASP A 142 2.66 22.75 -5.70
C ASP A 142 1.15 22.84 -5.54
N ASP A 143 0.40 22.27 -6.48
CA ASP A 143 -1.06 22.20 -6.45
C ASP A 143 -1.55 20.77 -6.73
N ARG A 144 -2.35 20.24 -5.78
CA ARG A 144 -2.95 18.91 -5.91
C ARG A 144 -4.16 18.89 -6.82
N ASP A 145 -4.83 19.99 -7.00
CA ASP A 145 -5.99 20.07 -7.86
C ASP A 145 -5.56 20.08 -9.34
N ASP A 146 -4.47 20.74 -9.66
CA ASP A 146 -3.85 20.66 -10.99
C ASP A 146 -3.43 19.23 -11.33
N LEU A 147 -2.86 18.51 -10.38
CA LEU A 147 -2.50 17.10 -10.56
C LEU A 147 -3.73 16.22 -10.84
N ARG A 148 -4.83 16.44 -10.13
CA ARG A 148 -6.10 15.71 -10.34
C ARG A 148 -6.73 16.03 -11.69
N VAL A 149 -6.63 17.27 -12.16
CA VAL A 149 -7.05 17.67 -13.51
C VAL A 149 -6.21 16.91 -14.53
N GLY A 150 -4.89 16.93 -14.40
CA GLY A 150 -3.98 16.19 -15.29
C GLY A 150 -4.28 14.69 -15.36
N TRP A 151 -4.65 14.05 -14.25
CA TRP A 151 -5.08 12.64 -14.26
C TRP A 151 -6.37 12.42 -15.05
N LYS A 152 -7.36 13.30 -14.90
CA LYS A 152 -8.62 13.22 -15.64
C LYS A 152 -8.40 13.39 -17.12
N ASP A 153 -7.61 14.39 -17.52
CA ASP A 153 -7.29 14.66 -18.91
C ASP A 153 -6.53 13.50 -19.56
N LYS A 154 -5.56 12.93 -18.85
CA LYS A 154 -4.82 11.73 -19.28
C LYS A 154 -5.76 10.52 -19.43
N ALA A 155 -6.66 10.29 -18.49
CA ALA A 155 -7.64 9.22 -18.59
C ALA A 155 -8.59 9.42 -19.77
N ALA A 156 -9.10 10.64 -19.95
CA ALA A 156 -9.98 11.00 -21.06
C ALA A 156 -9.28 10.83 -22.43
N SER A 157 -8.01 11.16 -22.54
CA SER A 157 -7.22 10.93 -23.77
C SER A 157 -7.09 9.45 -24.15
N LEU A 158 -7.24 8.56 -23.15
CA LEU A 158 -7.28 7.10 -23.33
C LEU A 158 -8.70 6.56 -23.52
N GLY A 159 -9.70 7.45 -23.68
CA GLY A 159 -11.09 7.07 -23.84
C GLY A 159 -11.78 6.55 -22.58
N PHE A 160 -11.25 6.90 -21.40
CA PHE A 160 -11.77 6.41 -20.13
C PHE A 160 -12.35 7.53 -19.25
N ASP A 161 -13.61 7.35 -18.83
CA ASP A 161 -14.26 8.17 -17.80
C ASP A 161 -14.56 7.30 -16.58
N GLY A 162 -13.88 7.55 -15.46
CA GLY A 162 -14.08 6.80 -14.23
C GLY A 162 -15.46 6.95 -13.61
N LYS A 163 -16.25 7.96 -14.00
CA LYS A 163 -17.66 8.10 -13.56
C LYS A 163 -18.57 7.00 -14.11
N ALA A 164 -18.18 6.38 -15.22
CA ALA A 164 -18.94 5.29 -15.82
C ALA A 164 -18.83 3.96 -15.05
N LEU A 165 -18.00 3.92 -14.00
CA LEU A 165 -17.81 2.73 -13.16
C LEU A 165 -18.80 2.66 -11.97
N LEU A 166 -19.56 3.71 -11.73
CA LEU A 166 -20.60 3.85 -10.72
C LEU A 166 -21.96 3.89 -11.39
#